data_97f746e938e6f5e641d327269b4339b7
#
_entry.id   97f746e938e6f5e641d327269b4339b7
#
_cell.length_a   1.000
_cell.length_b   1.000
_cell.length_c   1.000
_cell.angle_alpha   90.00
_cell.angle_beta   90.00
_cell.angle_gamma   90.00
#
_symmetry.space_group_name_H-M   'P 1'
#
loop_
_entity.id
_entity.type
_entity.pdbx_description
1 polymer ?
#
loop_
_entity_poly.entity_id
_entity_poly.type
_entity_poly.pdbx_seq_one_letter_code
_entity_poly.pdbx_strand_id
1 'polypeptide(L)'
;MASSTSFSTGICIAILLRGKTFYHKEYWKFCLILALPAVFHNLSDLILNQMDSLMLNALMNTAAVGYYGNAWNFANFLFILFQALNNIWCAYFFEEMKTGERESMLAKSRNFLEVFTILACGFLLLAPEVYHVYAPKEFWVATMVIPLFTAAYY
;
A
#
# COMPACT_ATOMS: atom_id res chain seq x y z
N MET A 1 15.85 6.85 5.92
CA MET A 1 14.69 7.03 6.82
C MET A 1 14.93 8.08 7.92
N ALA A 2 16.09 8.18 8.53
CA ALA A 2 16.37 9.14 9.62
C ALA A 2 16.25 10.64 9.21
N SER A 3 16.55 11.01 7.98
CA SER A 3 16.51 12.43 7.54
C SER A 3 15.11 12.99 7.38
N SER A 4 14.14 12.19 6.92
CA SER A 4 12.75 12.65 6.74
C SER A 4 12.02 12.83 8.07
N THR A 5 12.30 11.97 9.04
CA THR A 5 11.75 12.09 10.40
C THR A 5 12.30 13.32 11.11
N SER A 6 13.62 13.60 10.98
CA SER A 6 14.23 14.80 11.55
C SER A 6 13.67 16.09 10.96
N PHE A 7 13.40 16.11 9.65
CA PHE A 7 12.80 17.25 8.98
C PHE A 7 11.35 17.49 9.42
N SER A 8 10.53 16.43 9.50
CA SER A 8 9.14 16.52 10.00
C SER A 8 9.09 16.99 11.45
N THR A 9 9.98 16.47 12.30
CA THR A 9 10.07 16.89 13.70
C THR A 9 10.47 18.35 13.83
N GLY A 10 11.43 18.82 13.02
CA GLY A 10 11.85 20.22 12.98
C GLY A 10 10.72 21.18 12.59
N ILE A 11 9.92 20.82 11.59
CA ILE A 11 8.75 21.60 11.17
C ILE A 11 7.68 21.63 12.26
N CYS A 12 7.37 20.50 12.90
CA CYS A 12 6.42 20.45 14.00
C CYS A 12 6.87 21.34 15.18
N ILE A 13 8.13 21.30 15.56
CA ILE A 13 8.69 22.15 16.61
C ILE A 13 8.60 23.63 16.22
N ALA A 14 8.96 23.97 14.99
CA ALA A 14 8.88 25.36 14.51
C ALA A 14 7.45 25.92 14.51
N ILE A 15 6.46 25.10 14.11
CA ILE A 15 5.04 25.46 14.14
C ILE A 15 4.56 25.64 15.58
N LEU A 16 4.94 24.74 16.50
CA LEU A 16 4.58 24.81 17.91
C LEU A 16 5.17 26.05 18.60
N LEU A 17 6.43 26.38 18.32
CA LEU A 17 7.10 27.55 18.87
C LEU A 17 6.51 28.87 18.34
N ARG A 18 6.06 28.90 17.08
CA ARG A 18 5.49 30.08 16.44
C ARG A 18 4.02 30.31 16.84
N GLY A 19 3.30 29.21 17.14
CA GLY A 19 1.86 29.25 17.45
C GLY A 19 1.51 29.71 18.85
N LYS A 20 2.47 29.76 19.80
CA LYS A 20 2.33 30.18 21.21
C LYS A 20 1.18 29.52 22.01
N THR A 21 0.36 28.68 21.41
CA THR A 21 -0.76 27.97 22.04
C THR A 21 -0.61 26.48 21.84
N PHE A 22 -0.09 25.82 22.85
CA PHE A 22 0.16 24.36 22.82
C PHE A 22 -1.12 23.55 22.99
N TYR A 23 -2.13 24.11 23.63
CA TYR A 23 -3.37 23.42 23.97
C TYR A 23 -4.60 24.26 23.68
N HIS A 24 -5.36 23.82 22.67
CA HIS A 24 -6.69 24.36 22.41
C HIS A 24 -7.70 23.20 22.47
N LYS A 25 -8.53 23.18 23.51
CA LYS A 25 -9.41 22.06 23.85
C LYS A 25 -10.32 21.60 22.70
N GLU A 26 -10.82 22.53 21.90
CA GLU A 26 -11.73 22.22 20.78
C GLU A 26 -10.98 21.51 19.64
N TYR A 27 -9.80 21.99 19.27
CA TYR A 27 -8.99 21.34 18.21
C TYR A 27 -8.50 19.97 18.65
N TRP A 28 -8.09 19.81 19.90
CA TRP A 28 -7.69 18.51 20.45
C TRP A 28 -8.85 17.51 20.45
N LYS A 29 -10.05 17.94 20.84
CA LYS A 29 -11.23 17.08 20.81
C LYS A 29 -11.57 16.65 19.39
N PHE A 30 -11.53 17.57 18.42
CA PHE A 30 -11.76 17.28 17.02
C PHE A 30 -10.72 16.29 16.46
N CYS A 31 -9.43 16.54 16.69
CA CYS A 31 -8.35 15.65 16.25
C CYS A 31 -8.46 14.26 16.87
N LEU A 32 -8.79 14.16 18.17
CA LEU A 32 -8.94 12.85 18.83
C LEU A 32 -10.11 12.05 18.28
N ILE A 33 -11.25 12.68 18.04
CA ILE A 33 -12.43 12.01 17.48
C ILE A 33 -12.11 11.46 16.07
N LEU A 34 -11.34 12.22 15.28
CA LEU A 34 -10.96 11.81 13.93
C LEU A 34 -9.81 10.79 13.94
N ALA A 35 -8.83 10.95 14.82
CA ALA A 35 -7.66 10.09 14.89
C ALA A 35 -7.96 8.71 15.50
N LEU A 36 -8.89 8.62 16.45
CA LEU A 36 -9.20 7.36 17.15
C LEU A 36 -9.63 6.25 16.18
N PRO A 37 -10.61 6.44 15.28
CA PRO A 37 -10.97 5.45 14.28
C PRO A 37 -9.80 5.10 13.34
N ALA A 38 -9.01 6.10 12.95
CA ALA A 38 -7.85 5.89 12.07
C ALA A 38 -6.76 5.04 12.75
N VAL A 39 -6.53 5.23 14.04
CA VAL A 39 -5.59 4.40 14.82
C VAL A 39 -6.05 2.95 14.88
N PHE A 40 -7.33 2.70 15.14
CA PHE A 40 -7.88 1.33 15.15
C PHE A 40 -7.79 0.68 13.76
N HIS A 41 -8.06 1.43 12.70
CA HIS A 41 -7.91 0.93 11.34
C HIS A 41 -6.46 0.56 11.03
N ASN A 42 -5.52 1.47 11.28
CA ASN A 42 -4.09 1.20 11.07
C ASN A 42 -3.56 0.04 11.93
N LEU A 43 -4.06 -0.12 13.17
CA LEU A 43 -3.69 -1.24 14.03
C LEU A 43 -4.21 -2.56 13.46
N SER A 44 -5.44 -2.58 12.94
CA SER A 44 -6.01 -3.75 12.28
C SER A 44 -5.22 -4.15 11.04
N ASP A 45 -4.84 -3.18 10.20
CA ASP A 45 -4.01 -3.41 9.03
C ASP A 45 -2.62 -3.95 9.40
N LEU A 46 -2.02 -3.41 10.46
CA LEU A 46 -0.73 -3.90 10.95
C LEU A 46 -0.83 -5.36 11.41
N ILE A 47 -1.87 -5.70 12.16
CA ILE A 47 -2.10 -7.08 12.62
C ILE A 47 -2.31 -8.00 11.43
N LEU A 48 -3.19 -7.65 10.49
CA LEU A 48 -3.45 -8.44 9.28
C LEU A 48 -2.18 -8.70 8.48
N ASN A 49 -1.38 -7.68 8.23
CA ASN A 49 -0.13 -7.79 7.46
C ASN A 49 0.95 -8.64 8.16
N GLN A 50 0.92 -8.76 9.50
CA GLN A 50 1.88 -9.55 10.24
C GLN A 50 1.39 -10.98 10.55
N MET A 51 0.08 -11.22 10.51
CA MET A 51 -0.51 -12.54 10.85
C MET A 51 0.03 -13.65 9.95
N ASP A 52 0.17 -13.41 8.65
CA ASP A 52 0.67 -14.40 7.70
C ASP A 52 2.08 -14.87 8.09
N SER A 53 2.96 -13.94 8.41
CA SER A 53 4.34 -14.25 8.83
C SER A 53 4.38 -14.96 10.17
N LEU A 54 3.53 -14.57 11.13
CA LEU A 54 3.42 -15.23 12.44
C LEU A 54 2.89 -16.64 12.30
N MET A 55 1.86 -16.86 11.49
CA MET A 55 1.29 -18.18 11.23
C MET A 55 2.29 -19.10 10.52
N LEU A 56 3.00 -18.60 9.51
CA LEU A 56 4.04 -19.37 8.83
C LEU A 56 5.17 -19.77 9.77
N ASN A 57 5.60 -18.87 10.65
CA ASN A 57 6.64 -19.16 11.62
C ASN A 57 6.17 -20.19 12.67
N ALA A 58 4.91 -20.14 13.08
CA ALA A 58 4.34 -21.04 14.08
C ALA A 58 4.04 -22.44 13.50
N LEU A 59 3.60 -22.54 12.24
CA LEU A 59 3.17 -23.79 11.61
C LEU A 59 4.27 -24.50 10.83
N MET A 60 5.24 -23.78 10.31
CA MET A 60 6.31 -24.35 9.48
C MET A 60 7.69 -24.11 10.12
N ASN A 61 8.36 -23.06 9.68
CA ASN A 61 9.68 -22.68 10.20
C ASN A 61 10.06 -21.28 9.74
N THR A 62 11.15 -20.75 10.29
CA THR A 62 11.68 -19.43 9.93
C THR A 62 12.13 -19.32 8.47
N ALA A 63 12.56 -20.43 7.84
CA ALA A 63 12.93 -20.45 6.42
C ALA A 63 11.73 -20.19 5.51
N ALA A 64 10.55 -20.78 5.84
CA ALA A 64 9.30 -20.52 5.11
C ALA A 64 8.89 -19.04 5.16
N VAL A 65 9.07 -18.39 6.31
CA VAL A 65 8.85 -16.94 6.45
C VAL A 65 9.80 -16.13 5.55
N GLY A 66 11.05 -16.59 5.40
CA GLY A 66 12.03 -15.98 4.50
C GLY A 66 11.60 -16.08 3.03
N TYR A 67 11.13 -17.24 2.59
CA TYR A 67 10.63 -17.43 1.21
C TYR A 67 9.38 -16.59 0.93
N TYR A 68 8.42 -16.60 1.85
CA TYR A 68 7.21 -15.80 1.78
C TYR A 68 7.53 -14.30 1.73
N GLY A 69 8.38 -13.83 2.65
CA GLY A 69 8.76 -12.42 2.72
C GLY A 69 9.48 -11.92 1.46
N ASN A 70 10.32 -12.77 0.84
CA ASN A 70 10.99 -12.42 -0.43
C ASN A 70 9.97 -12.31 -1.58
N ALA A 71 9.05 -13.27 -1.71
CA ALA A 71 7.99 -13.22 -2.71
C ALA A 71 7.06 -12.01 -2.49
N TRP A 72 6.72 -11.72 -1.24
CA TRP A 72 5.91 -10.56 -0.88
C TRP A 72 6.60 -9.24 -1.24
N ASN A 73 7.89 -9.10 -0.94
CA ASN A 73 8.67 -7.92 -1.33
C ASN A 73 8.70 -7.72 -2.84
N PHE A 74 8.83 -8.79 -3.61
CA PHE A 74 8.77 -8.73 -5.07
C PHE A 74 7.39 -8.30 -5.57
N ALA A 75 6.32 -8.91 -5.06
CA ALA A 75 4.95 -8.55 -5.40
C ALA A 75 4.59 -7.10 -4.99
N ASN A 76 5.24 -6.58 -3.96
CA ASN A 76 5.03 -5.21 -3.49
C ASN A 76 5.46 -4.15 -4.53
N PHE A 77 6.32 -4.46 -5.48
CA PHE A 77 6.59 -3.57 -6.63
C PHE A 77 5.32 -3.35 -7.45
N LEU A 78 4.55 -4.40 -7.70
CA LEU A 78 3.27 -4.29 -8.40
C LEU A 78 2.25 -3.50 -7.58
N PHE A 79 2.19 -3.75 -6.28
CA PHE A 79 1.32 -3.01 -5.37
C PHE A 79 1.60 -1.51 -5.39
N ILE A 80 2.88 -1.10 -5.34
CA ILE A 80 3.27 0.32 -5.42
C ILE A 80 2.81 0.95 -6.74
N LEU A 81 2.95 0.23 -7.86
CA LEU A 81 2.51 0.70 -9.16
C LEU A 81 0.98 0.87 -9.19
N PHE A 82 0.25 -0.10 -8.66
CA PHE A 82 -1.21 -0.04 -8.56
C PHE A 82 -1.68 1.08 -7.64
N GLN A 83 -1.00 1.29 -6.53
CA GLN A 83 -1.27 2.39 -5.62
C GLN A 83 -1.09 3.76 -6.28
N ALA A 84 -0.04 3.91 -7.09
CA ALA A 84 0.19 5.14 -7.86
C ALA A 84 -0.93 5.39 -8.87
N LEU A 85 -1.35 4.36 -9.61
CA LEU A 85 -2.46 4.44 -10.56
C LEU A 85 -3.79 4.75 -9.86
N ASN A 86 -4.06 4.11 -8.74
CA ASN A 86 -5.25 4.35 -7.94
C ASN A 86 -5.32 5.79 -7.40
N ASN A 87 -4.21 6.36 -6.96
CA ASN A 87 -4.15 7.74 -6.50
C ASN A 87 -4.48 8.73 -7.63
N ILE A 88 -3.98 8.49 -8.84
CA ILE A 88 -4.32 9.29 -10.02
C ILE A 88 -5.80 9.14 -10.34
N TRP A 89 -6.31 7.90 -10.33
CA TRP A 89 -7.71 7.61 -10.60
C TRP A 89 -8.64 8.31 -9.60
N CYS A 90 -8.35 8.25 -8.31
CA CYS A 90 -9.13 8.92 -7.28
C CYS A 90 -9.27 10.43 -7.54
N ALA A 91 -8.20 11.09 -7.94
CA ALA A 91 -8.23 12.53 -8.25
C ALA A 91 -9.18 12.82 -9.43
N TYR A 92 -9.07 12.06 -10.52
CA TYR A 92 -9.96 12.19 -11.67
C TYR A 92 -11.41 11.86 -11.33
N PHE A 93 -11.65 10.82 -10.55
CA PHE A 93 -12.97 10.40 -10.14
C PHE A 93 -13.71 11.50 -9.36
N PHE A 94 -13.04 12.13 -8.41
CA PHE A 94 -13.64 13.22 -7.63
C PHE A 94 -13.85 14.50 -8.45
N GLU A 95 -13.03 14.75 -9.45
CA GLU A 95 -13.20 15.89 -10.36
C GLU A 95 -14.43 15.68 -11.26
N GLU A 96 -14.57 14.49 -11.83
CA GLU A 96 -15.69 14.13 -12.70
C GLU A 96 -17.02 14.07 -11.94
N MET A 97 -17.01 13.64 -10.69
CA MET A 97 -18.20 13.68 -9.83
C MET A 97 -18.76 15.09 -9.63
N LYS A 98 -17.91 16.12 -9.67
CA LYS A 98 -18.37 17.52 -9.56
C LYS A 98 -19.05 18.02 -10.84
N THR A 99 -18.65 17.51 -12.00
CA THR A 99 -19.23 17.88 -13.30
C THR A 99 -20.56 17.20 -13.59
N GLY A 100 -20.84 16.07 -12.92
CA GLY A 100 -22.10 15.33 -13.04
C GLY A 100 -22.28 14.52 -14.33
N GLU A 101 -21.25 14.42 -15.17
CA GLU A 101 -21.27 13.66 -16.43
C GLU A 101 -21.03 12.16 -16.19
N ARG A 102 -22.11 11.44 -15.94
CA ARG A 102 -22.05 10.00 -15.61
C ARG A 102 -21.49 9.12 -16.73
N GLU A 103 -21.79 9.44 -17.99
CA GLU A 103 -21.30 8.66 -19.14
C GLU A 103 -19.79 8.78 -19.33
N SER A 104 -19.27 9.99 -19.20
CA SER A 104 -17.82 10.26 -19.22
C SER A 104 -17.09 9.50 -18.11
N MET A 105 -17.65 9.51 -16.90
CA MET A 105 -17.11 8.80 -15.75
C MET A 105 -17.06 7.28 -15.96
N LEU A 106 -18.12 6.68 -16.53
CA LEU A 106 -18.16 5.24 -16.83
C LEU A 106 -17.14 4.84 -17.90
N ALA A 107 -16.99 5.63 -18.97
CA ALA A 107 -16.00 5.38 -20.00
C ALA A 107 -14.57 5.44 -19.46
N LYS A 108 -14.26 6.45 -18.64
CA LYS A 108 -12.94 6.58 -17.99
C LYS A 108 -12.67 5.47 -16.99
N SER A 109 -13.68 5.04 -16.22
CA SER A 109 -13.55 3.91 -15.28
C SER A 109 -13.23 2.61 -16.03
N ARG A 110 -13.87 2.38 -17.15
CA ARG A 110 -13.63 1.22 -17.99
C ARG A 110 -12.20 1.22 -18.53
N ASN A 111 -11.76 2.34 -19.09
CA ASN A 111 -10.38 2.47 -19.59
C ASN A 111 -9.34 2.25 -18.48
N PHE A 112 -9.61 2.77 -17.28
CA PHE A 112 -8.75 2.54 -16.13
C PHE A 112 -8.65 1.05 -15.77
N LEU A 113 -9.77 0.33 -15.70
CA LEU A 113 -9.81 -1.10 -15.44
C LEU A 113 -9.11 -1.90 -16.56
N GLU A 114 -9.25 -1.52 -17.81
CA GLU A 114 -8.55 -2.16 -18.93
C GLU A 114 -7.03 -2.02 -18.80
N VAL A 115 -6.53 -0.83 -18.52
CA VAL A 115 -5.08 -0.58 -18.28
C VAL A 115 -4.59 -1.38 -17.08
N PHE A 116 -5.35 -1.38 -16.00
CA PHE A 116 -5.02 -2.11 -14.78
C PHE A 116 -4.94 -3.62 -15.03
N THR A 117 -5.90 -4.17 -15.78
CA THR A 117 -5.91 -5.58 -16.15
C THR A 117 -4.73 -5.96 -17.04
N ILE A 118 -4.39 -5.13 -18.03
CA ILE A 118 -3.24 -5.35 -18.91
C ILE A 118 -1.94 -5.36 -18.11
N LEU A 119 -1.79 -4.43 -17.16
CA LEU A 119 -0.61 -4.38 -16.27
C LEU A 119 -0.53 -5.61 -15.36
N ALA A 120 -1.63 -6.05 -14.79
CA ALA A 120 -1.69 -7.24 -13.95
C ALA A 120 -1.34 -8.51 -14.75
N CYS A 121 -1.91 -8.67 -15.94
CA CYS A 121 -1.59 -9.79 -16.83
C CYS A 121 -0.13 -9.75 -17.30
N GLY A 122 0.36 -8.58 -17.68
CA GLY A 122 1.77 -8.40 -18.07
C GLY A 122 2.72 -8.76 -16.94
N PHE A 123 2.42 -8.33 -15.71
CA PHE A 123 3.20 -8.70 -14.55
C PHE A 123 3.18 -10.21 -14.31
N LEU A 124 2.00 -10.85 -14.36
CA LEU A 124 1.87 -12.30 -14.17
C LEU A 124 2.70 -13.10 -15.17
N LEU A 125 2.75 -12.66 -16.42
CA LEU A 125 3.52 -13.32 -17.48
C LEU A 125 5.03 -13.14 -17.29
N LEU A 126 5.47 -11.96 -16.89
CA LEU A 126 6.88 -11.62 -16.72
C LEU A 126 7.43 -11.95 -15.33
N ALA A 127 6.58 -12.09 -14.33
CA ALA A 127 6.98 -12.29 -12.95
C ALA A 127 7.93 -13.47 -12.73
N PRO A 128 7.72 -14.67 -13.30
CA PRO A 128 8.65 -15.78 -13.12
C PRO A 128 10.06 -15.48 -13.65
N GLU A 129 10.15 -14.89 -14.84
CA GLU A 129 11.40 -14.55 -15.50
C GLU A 129 12.18 -13.50 -14.69
N VAL A 130 11.49 -12.41 -14.34
CA VAL A 130 12.09 -11.31 -13.59
C VAL A 130 12.47 -11.78 -12.18
N TYR A 131 11.65 -12.62 -11.55
CA TYR A 131 11.94 -13.15 -10.22
C TYR A 131 13.17 -14.05 -10.21
N HIS A 132 13.38 -14.86 -11.24
CA HIS A 132 14.58 -15.68 -11.37
C HIS A 132 15.88 -14.86 -11.52
N VAL A 133 15.79 -13.65 -12.06
CA VAL A 133 16.91 -12.71 -12.12
C VAL A 133 17.08 -11.96 -10.80
N TYR A 134 15.96 -11.60 -10.14
CA TYR A 134 15.93 -10.85 -8.89
C TYR A 134 16.41 -11.67 -7.69
N ALA A 135 15.91 -12.91 -7.55
CA ALA A 135 16.09 -13.74 -6.36
C ALA A 135 17.19 -14.82 -6.57
N PRO A 136 18.01 -15.08 -5.53
CA PRO A 136 18.91 -16.22 -5.52
C PRO A 136 18.16 -17.55 -5.73
N LYS A 137 18.86 -18.56 -6.27
CA LYS A 137 18.27 -19.88 -6.61
C LYS A 137 17.52 -20.55 -5.46
N GLU A 138 17.95 -20.32 -4.24
CA GLU A 138 17.32 -20.85 -3.03
C GLU A 138 15.87 -20.36 -2.84
N PHE A 139 15.53 -19.19 -3.37
CA PHE A 139 14.21 -18.57 -3.25
C PHE A 139 13.26 -18.87 -4.42
N TRP A 140 13.70 -19.58 -5.46
CA TRP A 140 12.88 -19.87 -6.64
C TRP A 140 11.59 -20.64 -6.33
N VAL A 141 11.57 -21.40 -5.23
CA VAL A 141 10.36 -22.09 -4.75
C VAL A 141 9.23 -21.08 -4.47
N ALA A 142 9.58 -19.87 -4.07
CA ALA A 142 8.62 -18.81 -3.77
C ALA A 142 7.92 -18.24 -5.02
N THR A 143 8.39 -18.54 -6.23
CA THR A 143 7.75 -18.15 -7.50
C THR A 143 6.28 -18.60 -7.57
N MET A 144 5.94 -19.73 -6.97
CA MET A 144 4.56 -20.24 -6.93
C MET A 144 3.59 -19.35 -6.16
N VAL A 145 4.09 -18.54 -5.25
CA VAL A 145 3.25 -17.67 -4.40
C VAL A 145 2.97 -16.32 -5.07
N ILE A 146 3.78 -15.90 -6.03
CA ILE A 146 3.66 -14.60 -6.71
C ILE A 146 2.30 -14.41 -7.40
N PRO A 147 1.74 -15.40 -8.14
CA PRO A 147 0.42 -15.26 -8.75
C PRO A 147 -0.70 -15.04 -7.72
N LEU A 148 -0.60 -15.64 -6.54
CA LEU A 148 -1.56 -15.43 -5.45
C LEU A 148 -1.52 -13.98 -4.93
N PHE A 149 -0.34 -13.42 -4.74
CA PHE A 149 -0.19 -12.01 -4.37
C PHE A 149 -0.73 -11.07 -5.45
N THR A 150 -0.46 -11.38 -6.73
CA THR A 150 -0.98 -10.57 -7.83
C THR A 150 -2.50 -10.59 -7.86
N ALA A 151 -3.12 -11.76 -7.65
CA ALA A 151 -4.56 -11.90 -7.58
C ALA A 151 -5.17 -11.18 -6.35
N ALA A 152 -4.44 -11.10 -5.24
CA ALA A 152 -4.89 -10.39 -4.05
C ALA A 152 -4.86 -8.87 -4.20
N TYR A 153 -3.98 -8.34 -5.07
CA TYR A 153 -3.89 -6.90 -5.34
C TYR A 153 -4.82 -6.43 -6.48
N TYR A 154 -5.37 -7.36 -7.28
CA TYR A 154 -6.34 -7.08 -8.32
C TYR A 154 -7.77 -7.02 -7.77
#